data_6c7dc9a965d856017fc9695ba86edb20
#
_entry.id   6c7dc9a965d856017fc9695ba86edb20
#
_cell.length_a   1.000
_cell.length_b   1.000
_cell.length_c   1.000
_cell.angle_alpha   90.00
_cell.angle_beta   90.00
_cell.angle_gamma   90.00
#
_symmetry.space_group_name_H-M   'P 1'
#
loop_
_entity.id
_entity.type
_entity.pdbx_description
1 polymer ?
#
loop_
_entity_poly.entity_id
_entity_poly.type
_entity_poly.pdbx_seq_one_letter_code
_entity_poly.pdbx_strand_id
1 'polypeptide(L)'
;MGLMIKIIEIHGREILDSRGNPTVEVEVTAQTETTGKKTTGRESVPSGASTGRFEAIELRDGQERYFGLGVQRVVDHINTKIRRELLGMNVLEQVQIDRKLVELDGTDNKGNLGANALLGVSLACARCAAAALDMPLYRYLGGPNAKKWPMPMMNVINGGAHAKNCLLYTSPSP
;
A
#
# COMPACT_ATOMS: atom_id res chain seq x y z
N MET A 1 22.73 -16.09 -15.01
CA MET A 1 21.27 -15.90 -15.19
C MET A 1 20.70 -15.59 -13.80
N GLY A 2 20.13 -14.41 -13.59
CA GLY A 2 19.59 -14.01 -12.29
C GLY A 2 18.32 -14.78 -11.95
N LEU A 3 17.95 -14.87 -10.67
CA LEU A 3 16.70 -15.45 -10.22
C LEU A 3 15.52 -14.64 -10.76
N MET A 4 14.64 -15.28 -11.51
CA MET A 4 13.46 -14.67 -12.10
C MET A 4 12.20 -15.22 -11.42
N ILE A 5 11.44 -14.35 -10.78
CA ILE A 5 10.17 -14.67 -10.11
C ILE A 5 9.12 -13.72 -10.69
N LYS A 6 8.35 -14.22 -11.66
CA LYS A 6 7.40 -13.40 -12.43
C LYS A 6 6.10 -13.17 -11.69
N ILE A 7 5.63 -11.94 -11.66
CA ILE A 7 4.27 -11.60 -11.26
C ILE A 7 3.30 -12.25 -12.25
N ILE A 8 2.43 -13.12 -11.76
CA ILE A 8 1.43 -13.83 -12.57
C ILE A 8 0.01 -13.38 -12.27
N GLU A 9 -0.21 -12.76 -11.12
CA GLU A 9 -1.53 -12.25 -10.73
C GLU A 9 -1.40 -11.05 -9.79
N ILE A 10 -2.28 -10.07 -9.97
CA ILE A 10 -2.52 -8.95 -9.05
C ILE A 10 -4.01 -8.82 -8.86
N HIS A 11 -4.47 -8.81 -7.61
CA HIS A 11 -5.87 -8.67 -7.25
C HIS A 11 -6.05 -7.65 -6.13
N GLY A 12 -6.81 -6.58 -6.42
CA GLY A 12 -7.24 -5.59 -5.45
C GLY A 12 -8.66 -5.86 -4.99
N ARG A 13 -8.93 -5.61 -3.71
CA ARG A 13 -10.29 -5.68 -3.13
C ARG A 13 -10.51 -4.55 -2.14
N GLU A 14 -11.76 -4.14 -1.99
CA GLU A 14 -12.15 -3.23 -0.93
C GLU A 14 -12.35 -4.01 0.37
N ILE A 15 -11.80 -3.50 1.46
CA ILE A 15 -11.97 -4.02 2.82
C ILE A 15 -12.35 -2.86 3.75
N LEU A 16 -12.69 -3.15 5.00
CA LEU A 16 -12.93 -2.13 6.02
C LEU A 16 -11.75 -2.02 6.97
N ASP A 17 -11.37 -0.79 7.31
CA ASP A 17 -10.37 -0.51 8.34
C ASP A 17 -10.96 -0.69 9.75
N SER A 18 -10.14 -0.48 10.80
CA SER A 18 -10.56 -0.61 12.20
C SER A 18 -11.63 0.41 12.62
N ARG A 19 -11.88 1.45 11.82
CA ARG A 19 -12.92 2.46 12.04
C ARG A 19 -14.20 2.18 11.24
N GLY A 20 -14.22 1.09 10.45
CA GLY A 20 -15.30 0.75 9.55
C GLY A 20 -15.30 1.54 8.24
N ASN A 21 -14.23 2.25 7.90
CA ASN A 21 -14.11 2.95 6.63
C ASN A 21 -13.51 2.03 5.56
N PRO A 22 -13.97 2.15 4.30
CA PRO A 22 -13.36 1.41 3.19
C PRO A 22 -11.87 1.74 3.02
N THR A 23 -11.09 0.72 2.77
CA THR A 23 -9.71 0.81 2.30
C THR A 23 -9.41 -0.32 1.31
N VAL A 24 -8.19 -0.37 0.80
CA VAL A 24 -7.77 -1.31 -0.23
C VAL A 24 -6.87 -2.38 0.35
N GLU A 25 -7.11 -3.63 0.00
CA GLU A 25 -6.18 -4.73 0.17
C GLU A 25 -5.74 -5.21 -1.22
N VAL A 26 -4.45 -5.46 -1.38
CA VAL A 26 -3.87 -5.97 -2.63
C VAL A 26 -3.18 -7.29 -2.35
N GLU A 27 -3.39 -8.24 -3.26
CA GLU A 27 -2.73 -9.52 -3.28
C GLU A 27 -1.94 -9.67 -4.60
N VAL A 28 -0.67 -10.03 -4.48
CA VAL A 28 0.23 -10.28 -5.62
C VAL A 28 0.70 -11.71 -5.56
N THR A 29 0.50 -12.46 -6.63
CA THR A 29 1.05 -13.82 -6.78
C THR A 29 2.15 -13.80 -7.84
N ALA A 30 3.31 -14.36 -7.49
CA ALA A 30 4.43 -14.53 -8.40
C ALA A 30 4.86 -15.99 -8.49
N GLN A 31 5.48 -16.37 -9.62
CA GLN A 31 5.94 -17.72 -9.88
C GLN A 31 7.41 -17.74 -10.21
N THR A 32 8.17 -18.60 -9.53
CA THR A 32 9.58 -18.86 -9.82
C THR A 32 9.70 -19.65 -11.11
N GLU A 33 10.42 -19.12 -12.10
CA GLU A 33 10.52 -19.74 -13.41
C GLU A 33 11.18 -21.14 -13.38
N THR A 34 12.19 -21.31 -12.55
CA THR A 34 12.96 -22.58 -12.50
C THR A 34 12.22 -23.71 -11.81
N THR A 35 11.40 -23.40 -10.81
CA THR A 35 10.73 -24.42 -9.97
C THR A 35 9.23 -24.50 -10.19
N GLY A 36 8.63 -23.49 -10.82
CA GLY A 36 7.18 -23.35 -10.91
C GLY A 36 6.48 -23.01 -9.58
N LYS A 37 7.25 -22.83 -8.49
CA LYS A 37 6.69 -22.50 -7.16
C LYS A 37 5.97 -21.15 -7.21
N LYS A 38 4.71 -21.14 -6.77
CA LYS A 38 3.93 -19.93 -6.60
C LYS A 38 4.07 -19.40 -5.19
N THR A 39 4.19 -18.10 -5.06
CA THR A 39 4.25 -17.39 -3.77
C THR A 39 3.35 -16.18 -3.83
N THR A 40 2.64 -15.90 -2.74
CA THR A 40 1.69 -14.80 -2.65
C THR A 40 2.10 -13.83 -1.54
N GLY A 41 2.05 -12.54 -1.83
CA GLY A 41 2.17 -11.46 -0.87
C GLY A 41 0.88 -10.65 -0.82
N ARG A 42 0.47 -10.23 0.38
CA ARG A 42 -0.76 -9.46 0.59
C ARG A 42 -0.50 -8.31 1.54
N GLU A 43 -1.09 -7.14 1.24
CA GLU A 43 -1.00 -5.97 2.08
C GLU A 43 -2.29 -5.16 2.05
N SER A 44 -2.66 -4.60 3.20
CA SER A 44 -3.78 -3.68 3.36
C SER A 44 -3.26 -2.26 3.51
N VAL A 45 -3.85 -1.32 2.79
CA VAL A 45 -3.37 0.07 2.80
C VAL A 45 -3.92 0.78 4.03
N PRO A 46 -3.04 1.36 4.89
CA PRO A 46 -3.49 2.17 6.01
C PRO A 46 -4.06 3.50 5.49
N SER A 47 -5.16 3.96 6.10
CA SER A 47 -5.76 5.26 5.81
C SER A 47 -5.54 6.23 6.96
N GLY A 48 -5.07 7.45 6.67
CA GLY A 48 -4.90 8.52 7.64
C GLY A 48 -6.22 9.14 8.09
N ALA A 49 -6.20 9.81 9.24
CA ALA A 49 -7.35 10.58 9.73
C ALA A 49 -7.29 12.06 9.34
N SER A 50 -6.15 12.55 8.92
CA SER A 50 -5.91 13.94 8.48
C SER A 50 -5.14 13.92 7.17
N THR A 51 -5.26 15.01 6.41
CA THR A 51 -4.55 15.20 5.14
C THR A 51 -3.68 16.45 5.21
N GLY A 52 -2.44 16.34 4.76
CA GLY A 52 -1.52 17.48 4.60
C GLY A 52 -1.59 18.07 3.19
N ARG A 53 -1.22 19.34 3.05
CA ARG A 53 -1.25 20.05 1.76
C ARG A 53 -0.37 19.41 0.68
N PHE A 54 0.70 18.73 1.08
CA PHE A 54 1.70 18.15 0.19
C PHE A 54 1.64 16.61 0.15
N GLU A 55 0.63 16.02 0.77
CA GLU A 55 0.44 14.57 0.72
C GLU A 55 -0.05 14.12 -0.66
N ALA A 56 0.32 12.91 -1.02
CA ALA A 56 -0.25 12.25 -2.19
C ALA A 56 -1.73 11.94 -1.97
N ILE A 57 -2.50 11.95 -3.05
CA ILE A 57 -3.96 11.80 -2.98
C ILE A 57 -4.34 10.34 -2.68
N GLU A 58 -5.00 10.13 -1.56
CA GLU A 58 -5.79 8.94 -1.32
C GLU A 58 -7.09 9.03 -2.13
N LEU A 59 -7.18 8.28 -3.21
CA LEU A 59 -8.32 8.35 -4.11
C LEU A 59 -9.54 7.71 -3.47
N ARG A 60 -10.67 8.43 -3.52
CA ARG A 60 -11.99 8.01 -3.03
C ARG A 60 -13.03 8.14 -4.15
N ASP A 61 -14.12 7.39 -4.04
CA ASP A 61 -15.15 7.36 -5.08
C ASP A 61 -15.96 8.66 -5.16
N GLY A 62 -16.16 9.33 -4.01
CA GLY A 62 -16.91 10.58 -3.93
C GLY A 62 -18.43 10.43 -4.16
N GLN A 63 -18.95 9.19 -4.15
CA GLN A 63 -20.36 8.87 -4.35
C GLN A 63 -21.05 8.53 -3.02
N GLU A 64 -22.36 8.27 -3.04
CA GLU A 64 -23.16 8.00 -1.82
C GLU A 64 -22.66 6.82 -0.97
N ARG A 65 -22.08 5.81 -1.61
CA ARG A 65 -21.58 4.62 -0.93
C ARG A 65 -20.51 4.98 0.09
N TYR A 66 -20.71 4.56 1.35
CA TYR A 66 -19.86 4.89 2.49
C TYR A 66 -19.63 6.40 2.65
N PHE A 67 -20.64 7.22 2.42
CA PHE A 67 -20.55 8.69 2.51
C PHE A 67 -19.43 9.29 1.64
N GLY A 68 -19.19 8.69 0.47
CA GLY A 68 -18.13 9.14 -0.45
C GLY A 68 -16.76 8.49 -0.21
N LEU A 69 -16.61 7.69 0.85
CA LEU A 69 -15.31 7.08 1.23
C LEU A 69 -15.02 5.76 0.52
N GLY A 70 -15.90 5.28 -0.39
CA GLY A 70 -15.68 4.06 -1.18
C GLY A 70 -14.37 4.11 -1.96
N VAL A 71 -13.82 2.93 -2.32
CA VAL A 71 -12.55 2.79 -3.05
C VAL A 71 -12.68 1.87 -4.28
N GLN A 72 -13.88 1.74 -4.85
CA GLN A 72 -14.12 0.88 -6.02
C GLN A 72 -13.32 1.32 -7.25
N ARG A 73 -13.15 2.63 -7.47
CA ARG A 73 -12.31 3.15 -8.55
C ARG A 73 -10.85 2.71 -8.41
N VAL A 74 -10.35 2.72 -7.18
CA VAL A 74 -8.99 2.26 -6.86
C VAL A 74 -8.85 0.77 -7.13
N VAL A 75 -9.82 -0.02 -6.69
CA VAL A 75 -9.89 -1.47 -6.96
C VAL A 75 -9.89 -1.75 -8.46
N ASP A 76 -10.69 -0.98 -9.24
CA ASP A 76 -10.70 -1.09 -10.70
C ASP A 76 -9.34 -0.75 -11.32
N HIS A 77 -8.69 0.34 -10.89
CA HIS A 77 -7.35 0.70 -11.38
C HIS A 77 -6.31 -0.40 -11.12
N ILE A 78 -6.36 -1.03 -9.94
CA ILE A 78 -5.46 -2.15 -9.60
C ILE A 78 -5.73 -3.35 -10.50
N ASN A 79 -7.00 -3.76 -10.63
CA ASN A 79 -7.40 -4.98 -11.33
C ASN A 79 -7.31 -4.88 -12.86
N THR A 80 -7.25 -3.66 -13.39
CA THR A 80 -7.19 -3.41 -14.83
C THR A 80 -5.85 -2.79 -15.26
N LYS A 81 -5.66 -1.51 -15.01
CA LYS A 81 -4.49 -0.75 -15.51
C LYS A 81 -3.18 -1.25 -14.93
N ILE A 82 -3.09 -1.28 -13.59
CA ILE A 82 -1.84 -1.64 -12.90
C ILE A 82 -1.50 -3.11 -13.16
N ARG A 83 -2.48 -4.00 -13.00
CA ARG A 83 -2.29 -5.43 -13.30
C ARG A 83 -1.71 -5.66 -14.68
N ARG A 84 -2.28 -5.03 -15.71
CA ARG A 84 -1.82 -5.20 -17.10
C ARG A 84 -0.35 -4.81 -17.29
N GLU A 85 0.09 -3.75 -16.64
CA GLU A 85 1.44 -3.21 -16.81
C GLU A 85 2.51 -3.96 -15.99
N LEU A 86 2.13 -4.60 -14.89
CA LEU A 86 3.08 -5.29 -14.01
C LEU A 86 3.15 -6.80 -14.22
N LEU A 87 2.16 -7.42 -14.90
CA LEU A 87 2.21 -8.84 -15.22
C LEU A 87 3.47 -9.19 -16.00
N GLY A 88 4.18 -10.24 -15.57
CA GLY A 88 5.43 -10.70 -16.17
C GLY A 88 6.69 -10.01 -15.65
N MET A 89 6.58 -8.91 -14.89
CA MET A 89 7.74 -8.29 -14.25
C MET A 89 8.31 -9.21 -13.16
N ASN A 90 9.61 -9.07 -12.91
CA ASN A 90 10.25 -9.76 -11.80
C ASN A 90 9.87 -9.10 -10.48
N VAL A 91 9.23 -9.82 -9.57
CA VAL A 91 8.78 -9.27 -8.27
C VAL A 91 9.94 -8.83 -7.37
N LEU A 92 11.18 -9.28 -7.65
CA LEU A 92 12.38 -8.88 -6.91
C LEU A 92 12.87 -7.46 -7.29
N GLU A 93 12.41 -6.93 -8.42
CA GLU A 93 12.86 -5.64 -8.95
C GLU A 93 12.00 -4.47 -8.42
N GLN A 94 11.94 -4.33 -7.08
CA GLN A 94 11.08 -3.35 -6.41
C GLN A 94 11.19 -1.94 -6.99
N VAL A 95 12.41 -1.46 -7.23
CA VAL A 95 12.65 -0.10 -7.77
C VAL A 95 12.03 0.07 -9.15
N GLN A 96 12.08 -0.96 -9.99
CA GLN A 96 11.48 -0.91 -11.34
C GLN A 96 9.96 -0.94 -11.26
N ILE A 97 9.39 -1.75 -10.34
CA ILE A 97 7.96 -1.80 -10.07
C ILE A 97 7.46 -0.43 -9.63
N ASP A 98 8.13 0.17 -8.63
CA ASP A 98 7.73 1.46 -8.08
C ASP A 98 7.83 2.59 -9.11
N ARG A 99 8.89 2.62 -9.92
CA ARG A 99 9.03 3.57 -11.04
C ARG A 99 7.89 3.39 -12.05
N LYS A 100 7.59 2.15 -12.44
CA LYS A 100 6.51 1.86 -13.37
C LYS A 100 5.15 2.33 -12.84
N LEU A 101 4.88 2.14 -11.55
CA LEU A 101 3.67 2.62 -10.89
C LEU A 101 3.57 4.16 -10.93
N VAL A 102 4.66 4.86 -10.63
CA VAL A 102 4.71 6.33 -10.66
C VAL A 102 4.54 6.86 -12.08
N GLU A 103 5.21 6.26 -13.07
CA GLU A 103 5.08 6.59 -14.48
C GLU A 103 3.64 6.36 -14.99
N LEU A 104 3.01 5.28 -14.56
CA LEU A 104 1.64 4.96 -14.96
C LEU A 104 0.60 5.94 -14.39
N ASP A 105 0.83 6.46 -13.19
CA ASP A 105 0.01 7.54 -12.62
C ASP A 105 0.25 8.87 -13.36
N GLY A 106 1.50 9.24 -13.60
CA GLY A 106 1.91 10.40 -14.38
C GLY A 106 1.64 11.76 -13.71
N THR A 107 1.23 11.79 -12.44
CA THR A 107 0.99 13.03 -11.68
C THR A 107 1.91 13.14 -10.47
N ASP A 108 2.24 14.38 -10.06
CA ASP A 108 3.12 14.62 -8.92
C ASP A 108 2.52 14.08 -7.61
N ASN A 109 1.20 14.20 -7.45
CA ASN A 109 0.46 13.86 -6.24
C ASN A 109 -0.28 12.51 -6.29
N LYS A 110 -0.01 11.67 -7.30
CA LYS A 110 -0.64 10.34 -7.49
C LYS A 110 -2.18 10.40 -7.64
N GLY A 111 -2.67 11.48 -8.25
CA GLY A 111 -4.12 11.75 -8.35
C GLY A 111 -4.87 10.95 -9.39
N ASN A 112 -4.19 10.34 -10.38
CA ASN A 112 -4.84 9.56 -11.43
C ASN A 112 -5.24 8.16 -10.98
N LEU A 113 -4.31 7.42 -10.38
CA LEU A 113 -4.55 6.05 -9.93
C LEU A 113 -4.88 6.00 -8.44
N GLY A 114 -4.38 6.96 -7.67
CA GLY A 114 -4.48 7.03 -6.23
C GLY A 114 -3.22 6.50 -5.53
N ALA A 115 -2.73 7.25 -4.54
CA ALA A 115 -1.60 6.82 -3.72
C ALA A 115 -1.87 5.49 -3.02
N ASN A 116 -3.11 5.24 -2.63
CA ASN A 116 -3.57 4.00 -2.04
C ASN A 116 -3.47 2.79 -3.01
N ALA A 117 -3.74 2.98 -4.31
CA ALA A 117 -3.50 1.94 -5.31
C ALA A 117 -2.00 1.61 -5.43
N LEU A 118 -1.17 2.64 -5.60
CA LEU A 118 0.27 2.49 -5.79
C LEU A 118 0.91 1.83 -4.57
N LEU A 119 0.61 2.34 -3.37
CA LEU A 119 1.16 1.83 -2.12
C LEU A 119 0.76 0.37 -1.88
N GLY A 120 -0.52 0.03 -2.08
CA GLY A 120 -1.02 -1.33 -1.90
C GLY A 120 -0.28 -2.34 -2.79
N VAL A 121 -0.10 -2.01 -4.06
CA VAL A 121 0.61 -2.88 -5.02
C VAL A 121 2.10 -2.97 -4.69
N SER A 122 2.76 -1.84 -4.41
CA SER A 122 4.19 -1.80 -4.05
C SER A 122 4.49 -2.67 -2.83
N LEU A 123 3.73 -2.51 -1.74
CA LEU A 123 3.91 -3.29 -0.51
C LEU A 123 3.57 -4.77 -0.70
N ALA A 124 2.52 -5.10 -1.46
CA ALA A 124 2.18 -6.49 -1.76
C ALA A 124 3.28 -7.19 -2.58
N CYS A 125 3.90 -6.47 -3.54
CA CYS A 125 5.08 -6.97 -4.27
C CYS A 125 6.26 -7.21 -3.33
N ALA A 126 6.57 -6.28 -2.43
CA ALA A 126 7.65 -6.45 -1.45
C ALA A 126 7.43 -7.67 -0.53
N ARG A 127 6.19 -7.88 -0.07
CA ARG A 127 5.84 -9.07 0.72
C ARG A 127 5.96 -10.36 -0.08
N CYS A 128 5.49 -10.34 -1.33
CA CYS A 128 5.62 -11.48 -2.23
C CYS A 128 7.09 -11.84 -2.48
N ALA A 129 7.93 -10.85 -2.74
CA ALA A 129 9.37 -11.01 -2.93
C ALA A 129 10.05 -11.57 -1.68
N ALA A 130 9.76 -11.02 -0.50
CA ALA A 130 10.30 -11.50 0.77
C ALA A 130 9.90 -12.96 1.03
N ALA A 131 8.63 -13.31 0.83
CA ALA A 131 8.13 -14.67 0.99
C ALA A 131 8.75 -15.65 -0.05
N ALA A 132 8.97 -15.20 -1.28
CA ALA A 132 9.61 -16.02 -2.32
C ALA A 132 11.08 -16.32 -2.01
N LEU A 133 11.76 -15.42 -1.28
CA LEU A 133 13.14 -15.60 -0.79
C LEU A 133 13.20 -16.25 0.61
N ASP A 134 12.06 -16.65 1.17
CA ASP A 134 11.95 -17.24 2.50
C ASP A 134 12.58 -16.39 3.60
N MET A 135 12.33 -15.09 3.55
CA MET A 135 12.84 -14.13 4.54
C MET A 135 11.75 -13.18 5.05
N PRO A 136 11.86 -12.68 6.30
CA PRO A 136 10.92 -11.69 6.82
C PRO A 136 11.07 -10.35 6.08
N LEU A 137 9.95 -9.62 5.93
CA LEU A 137 9.90 -8.36 5.16
C LEU A 137 10.93 -7.34 5.65
N TYR A 138 11.13 -7.18 6.96
CA TYR A 138 12.10 -6.21 7.49
C TYR A 138 13.53 -6.48 7.01
N ARG A 139 13.89 -7.76 6.84
CA ARG A 139 15.22 -8.16 6.34
C ARG A 139 15.31 -7.96 4.83
N TYR A 140 14.24 -8.24 4.10
CA TYR A 140 14.18 -7.97 2.66
C TYR A 140 14.38 -6.49 2.34
N LEU A 141 13.68 -5.61 3.05
CA LEU A 141 13.76 -4.16 2.85
C LEU A 141 15.04 -3.53 3.41
N GLY A 142 15.47 -3.96 4.60
CA GLY A 142 16.59 -3.34 5.32
C GLY A 142 17.95 -4.01 5.09
N GLY A 143 17.97 -5.15 4.40
CA GLY A 143 19.19 -5.90 4.13
C GLY A 143 19.88 -6.45 5.39
N PRO A 144 21.17 -6.82 5.29
CA PRO A 144 21.91 -7.46 6.40
C PRO A 144 22.09 -6.55 7.64
N ASN A 145 21.93 -5.25 7.46
CA ASN A 145 22.08 -4.26 8.53
C ASN A 145 20.77 -3.89 9.25
N ALA A 146 19.67 -4.54 8.94
CA ALA A 146 18.37 -4.36 9.61
C ALA A 146 18.40 -4.94 11.04
N LYS A 147 19.18 -4.33 11.94
CA LYS A 147 19.42 -4.79 13.32
C LYS A 147 18.92 -3.81 14.39
N LYS A 148 18.59 -2.58 14.00
CA LYS A 148 18.15 -1.55 14.94
C LYS A 148 16.63 -1.54 15.00
N TRP A 149 16.07 -1.64 16.20
CA TRP A 149 14.67 -1.34 16.42
C TRP A 149 14.44 0.15 16.22
N PRO A 150 13.42 0.57 15.44
CA PRO A 150 13.04 1.97 15.39
C PRO A 150 12.53 2.40 16.77
N MET A 151 12.83 3.65 17.13
CA MET A 151 12.21 4.22 18.33
C MET A 151 10.71 4.35 18.09
N PRO A 152 9.85 3.75 18.93
CA PRO A 152 8.42 3.85 18.76
C PRO A 152 7.98 5.31 18.88
N MET A 153 7.29 5.81 17.87
CA MET A 153 6.56 7.06 17.93
C MET A 153 5.07 6.74 18.01
N MET A 154 4.43 7.21 19.07
CA MET A 154 3.02 6.98 19.30
C MET A 154 2.34 8.23 19.78
N ASN A 155 1.09 8.39 19.42
CA ASN A 155 0.24 9.47 19.92
C ASN A 155 -0.27 9.05 21.31
N VAL A 156 0.23 9.68 22.36
CA VAL A 156 -0.15 9.38 23.75
C VAL A 156 -1.33 10.25 24.20
N ILE A 157 -1.42 11.48 23.70
CA ILE A 157 -2.45 12.44 24.06
C ILE A 157 -2.99 13.08 22.77
N ASN A 158 -4.30 13.01 22.58
CA ASN A 158 -4.98 13.66 21.47
C ASN A 158 -5.82 14.83 21.97
N GLY A 159 -5.80 15.94 21.20
CA GLY A 159 -6.63 17.13 21.42
C GLY A 159 -7.38 17.55 20.16
N GLY A 160 -8.21 18.58 20.28
CA GLY A 160 -8.94 19.14 19.15
C GLY A 160 -9.90 18.15 18.47
N ALA A 161 -9.91 18.12 17.16
CA ALA A 161 -10.80 17.27 16.35
C ALA A 161 -10.62 15.76 16.56
N HIS A 162 -9.49 15.34 17.12
CA HIS A 162 -9.17 13.94 17.39
C HIS A 162 -9.57 13.46 18.80
N ALA A 163 -10.03 14.38 19.67
CA ALA A 163 -10.47 14.07 21.03
C ALA A 163 -12.00 14.08 21.13
N LYS A 164 -12.58 12.96 21.55
CA LYS A 164 -14.03 12.86 21.80
C LYS A 164 -14.43 13.26 23.24
N ASN A 165 -13.47 13.65 24.09
CA ASN A 165 -13.67 13.98 25.49
C ASN A 165 -13.34 15.46 25.74
N CYS A 166 -14.22 16.14 26.53
CA CYS A 166 -14.11 17.56 26.86
C CYS A 166 -12.84 17.96 27.62
N LEU A 167 -12.10 17.01 28.20
CA LEU A 167 -10.95 17.28 29.08
C LEU A 167 -9.74 17.90 28.34
N LEU A 168 -9.65 17.74 27.03
CA LEU A 168 -8.53 18.27 26.24
C LEU A 168 -8.87 19.56 25.48
N TYR A 169 -10.12 20.02 25.57
CA TYR A 169 -10.52 21.32 25.00
C TYR A 169 -10.01 22.52 25.80
N THR A 170 -9.62 22.31 27.04
CA THR A 170 -9.15 23.37 27.94
C THR A 170 -7.62 23.49 27.98
N SER A 171 -6.90 22.62 27.30
CA SER A 171 -5.45 22.77 27.16
C SER A 171 -5.16 23.73 26.03
N PRO A 172 -4.55 24.89 26.28
CA PRO A 172 -4.09 25.75 25.21
C PRO A 172 -3.07 24.95 24.39
N SER A 173 -3.31 24.90 23.09
CA SER A 173 -2.32 24.37 22.17
C SER A 173 -1.03 25.19 22.30
N PRO A 174 0.14 24.57 22.45
CA PRO A 174 1.40 25.31 22.44
C PRO A 174 1.62 26.03 21.11
#